data_ab909000bd47d17e80bfc957c4775d52
#
_entry.id   ab909000bd47d17e80bfc957c4775d52
#
_cell.length_a   1.000
_cell.length_b   1.000
_cell.length_c   1.000
_cell.angle_alpha   90.00
_cell.angle_beta   90.00
_cell.angle_gamma   90.00
#
_symmetry.space_group_name_H-M   'P 1'
#
loop_
_entity.id
_entity.type
_entity.pdbx_description
1 polymer ?
#
loop_
_entity_poly.entity_id
_entity_poly.type
_entity_poly.pdbx_seq_one_letter_code
_entity_poly.pdbx_strand_id
1 'polypeptide(L)'
;NAAGGINGAQIEFNFQDDEHDAEKAVNAYNTLKDWNMQILMGTVTSTPCIAVAEETNRDQIFPLTPSGSAVPCVQYDNAFRVCFSDPNQGIASAQYIGANKVASKVAVIYDSSDVYSSGIYEKFAAESENQGIEIVAAEAFTADSKTDFSVQLQKAKDAGAELVFLPIYYTEASLILSQASTMGFDTKFFGCDGLDGILSVENFDTTLAEGLMLLTPFAADAQDDLTKNFVASFQTAYGEVPNQFAADAYDAIYIIKAAIETGKVSADM
;
A
#
# COMPACT_ATOMS: atom_id res chain seq x y z
N ASN A 1 14.34 -17.10 -12.67
CA ASN A 1 14.60 -18.32 -13.48
C ASN A 1 15.73 -18.10 -14.51
N ALA A 2 15.76 -16.97 -15.22
CA ALA A 2 16.78 -16.68 -16.24
C ALA A 2 18.23 -16.75 -15.69
N ALA A 3 18.43 -16.39 -14.43
CA ALA A 3 19.74 -16.47 -13.74
C ALA A 3 20.05 -17.85 -13.13
N GLY A 4 19.31 -18.91 -13.46
CA GLY A 4 19.53 -20.27 -12.97
C GLY A 4 18.65 -20.70 -11.80
N GLY A 5 17.66 -19.91 -11.44
CA GLY A 5 16.74 -20.23 -10.34
C GLY A 5 17.35 -20.05 -8.95
N ILE A 6 16.90 -20.83 -7.98
CA ILE A 6 17.38 -20.84 -6.59
C ILE A 6 18.09 -22.17 -6.35
N ASN A 7 19.37 -22.15 -6.02
CA ASN A 7 20.20 -23.37 -5.89
C ASN A 7 20.12 -24.32 -7.09
N GLY A 8 19.89 -23.77 -8.30
CA GLY A 8 19.73 -24.54 -9.53
C GLY A 8 18.32 -25.07 -9.81
N ALA A 9 17.38 -24.90 -8.88
CA ALA A 9 15.97 -25.23 -9.07
C ALA A 9 15.23 -24.04 -9.70
N GLN A 10 14.37 -24.34 -10.69
CA GLN A 10 13.51 -23.30 -11.28
C GLN A 10 12.33 -23.01 -10.36
N ILE A 11 11.96 -21.72 -10.27
CA ILE A 11 10.73 -21.30 -9.57
C ILE A 11 9.56 -21.59 -10.50
N GLU A 12 8.60 -22.35 -10.02
CA GLU A 12 7.28 -22.47 -10.59
C GLU A 12 6.34 -21.57 -9.81
N PHE A 13 5.48 -20.80 -10.48
CA PHE A 13 4.55 -19.93 -9.80
C PHE A 13 3.16 -19.97 -10.43
N ASN A 14 2.17 -19.76 -9.58
CA ASN A 14 0.78 -19.55 -9.93
C ASN A 14 0.28 -18.32 -9.18
N PHE A 15 -0.68 -17.61 -9.72
CA PHE A 15 -1.26 -16.46 -9.07
C PHE A 15 -2.78 -16.45 -9.18
N GLN A 16 -3.41 -15.86 -8.18
CA GLN A 16 -4.83 -15.65 -8.08
C GLN A 16 -5.08 -14.19 -7.71
N ASP A 17 -6.17 -13.61 -8.18
CA ASP A 17 -6.61 -12.28 -7.82
C ASP A 17 -7.63 -12.37 -6.69
N ASP A 18 -7.36 -11.68 -5.59
CA ASP A 18 -8.26 -11.62 -4.42
C ASP A 18 -9.24 -10.43 -4.50
N GLU A 19 -9.09 -9.56 -5.49
CA GLU A 19 -9.93 -8.39 -5.71
C GLU A 19 -10.13 -7.52 -4.44
N HIS A 20 -9.14 -7.49 -3.55
CA HIS A 20 -9.19 -6.81 -2.25
C HIS A 20 -10.35 -7.29 -1.36
N ASP A 21 -10.72 -8.54 -1.44
CA ASP A 21 -11.81 -9.16 -0.69
C ASP A 21 -11.31 -10.31 0.18
N ALA A 22 -11.65 -10.30 1.47
CA ALA A 22 -11.17 -11.28 2.44
C ALA A 22 -11.61 -12.72 2.13
N GLU A 23 -12.86 -12.92 1.67
CA GLU A 23 -13.39 -14.24 1.35
C GLU A 23 -12.75 -14.78 0.07
N LYS A 24 -12.61 -13.92 -0.95
CA LYS A 24 -11.93 -14.29 -2.20
C LYS A 24 -10.47 -14.63 -1.95
N ALA A 25 -9.79 -13.90 -1.07
CA ALA A 25 -8.40 -14.18 -0.70
C ALA A 25 -8.24 -15.57 -0.06
N VAL A 26 -9.13 -15.95 0.86
CA VAL A 26 -9.13 -17.31 1.44
C VAL A 26 -9.40 -18.37 0.38
N ASN A 27 -10.32 -18.13 -0.56
CA ASN A 27 -10.60 -19.05 -1.66
C ASN A 27 -9.40 -19.17 -2.61
N ALA A 28 -8.75 -18.03 -2.93
CA ALA A 28 -7.54 -17.99 -3.74
C ALA A 28 -6.38 -18.77 -3.06
N TYR A 29 -6.19 -18.55 -1.75
CA TYR A 29 -5.23 -19.31 -0.95
C TYR A 29 -5.47 -20.82 -1.02
N ASN A 30 -6.71 -21.29 -0.82
CA ASN A 30 -7.04 -22.69 -0.91
C ASN A 30 -6.77 -23.26 -2.30
N THR A 31 -7.06 -22.51 -3.36
CA THR A 31 -6.75 -22.91 -4.75
C THR A 31 -5.25 -23.08 -4.97
N LEU A 32 -4.44 -22.15 -4.45
CA LEU A 32 -2.97 -22.26 -4.53
C LEU A 32 -2.44 -23.41 -3.68
N LYS A 33 -3.03 -23.68 -2.52
CA LYS A 33 -2.68 -24.80 -1.66
C LYS A 33 -2.96 -26.13 -2.35
N ASP A 34 -4.12 -26.28 -3.02
CA ASP A 34 -4.46 -27.47 -3.81
C ASP A 34 -3.51 -27.69 -5.00
N TRP A 35 -2.92 -26.62 -5.53
CA TRP A 35 -1.84 -26.66 -6.52
C TRP A 35 -0.49 -27.07 -5.92
N ASN A 36 -0.41 -27.31 -4.62
CA ASN A 36 0.81 -27.66 -3.88
C ASN A 36 1.79 -26.48 -3.70
N MET A 37 1.26 -25.28 -3.47
CA MET A 37 2.06 -24.10 -3.11
C MET A 37 2.90 -24.39 -1.84
N GLN A 38 4.17 -23.98 -1.85
CA GLN A 38 5.10 -24.13 -0.72
C GLN A 38 5.38 -22.81 -0.01
N ILE A 39 5.34 -21.72 -0.74
CA ILE A 39 5.57 -20.35 -0.25
C ILE A 39 4.49 -19.47 -0.83
N LEU A 40 3.84 -18.68 0.02
CA LEU A 40 2.91 -17.65 -0.42
C LEU A 40 3.64 -16.30 -0.50
N MET A 41 3.73 -15.73 -1.70
CA MET A 41 4.06 -14.31 -1.86
C MET A 41 2.75 -13.53 -2.06
N GLY A 42 2.28 -12.92 -1.01
CA GLY A 42 0.97 -12.26 -0.97
C GLY A 42 0.43 -12.22 0.46
N THR A 43 -0.72 -11.65 0.67
CA THR A 43 -1.50 -10.86 -0.29
C THR A 43 -0.97 -9.43 -0.42
N VAL A 44 -1.48 -8.63 -1.34
CA VAL A 44 -0.95 -7.27 -1.56
C VAL A 44 -1.53 -6.27 -0.56
N THR A 45 -2.83 -6.36 -0.25
CA THR A 45 -3.52 -5.41 0.62
C THR A 45 -3.85 -6.00 1.99
N SER A 46 -4.10 -5.14 2.98
CA SER A 46 -4.13 -5.52 4.39
C SER A 46 -5.32 -6.38 4.77
N THR A 47 -6.54 -6.07 4.34
CA THR A 47 -7.73 -6.86 4.68
C THR A 47 -7.65 -8.31 4.20
N PRO A 48 -7.32 -8.61 2.94
CA PRO A 48 -7.01 -9.97 2.48
C PRO A 48 -5.85 -10.62 3.24
N CYS A 49 -4.80 -9.85 3.53
CA CYS A 49 -3.62 -10.37 4.22
C CYS A 49 -3.96 -10.92 5.62
N ILE A 50 -4.75 -10.19 6.38
CA ILE A 50 -5.19 -10.63 7.71
C ILE A 50 -6.03 -11.90 7.62
N ALA A 51 -6.95 -11.99 6.65
CA ALA A 51 -7.78 -13.17 6.45
C ALA A 51 -6.95 -14.42 6.11
N VAL A 52 -5.93 -14.28 5.29
CA VAL A 52 -5.06 -15.38 4.87
C VAL A 52 -3.99 -15.72 5.92
N ALA A 53 -3.59 -14.76 6.77
CA ALA A 53 -2.58 -14.99 7.80
C ALA A 53 -2.97 -16.11 8.79
N GLU A 54 -4.27 -16.22 9.15
CA GLU A 54 -4.75 -17.29 10.01
C GLU A 54 -4.66 -18.66 9.32
N GLU A 55 -4.99 -18.70 8.03
CA GLU A 55 -4.92 -19.92 7.22
C GLU A 55 -3.48 -20.42 7.06
N THR A 56 -2.56 -19.53 6.71
CA THR A 56 -1.13 -19.87 6.56
C THR A 56 -0.50 -20.31 7.87
N ASN A 57 -0.90 -19.70 8.99
CA ASN A 57 -0.43 -20.13 10.31
C ASN A 57 -0.94 -21.53 10.67
N ARG A 58 -2.22 -21.82 10.42
CA ARG A 58 -2.79 -23.14 10.64
C ARG A 58 -2.11 -24.21 9.80
N ASP A 59 -1.84 -23.92 8.55
CA ASP A 59 -1.26 -24.84 7.58
C ASP A 59 0.27 -24.87 7.60
N GLN A 60 0.90 -23.99 8.41
CA GLN A 60 2.36 -23.84 8.52
C GLN A 60 3.05 -23.53 7.19
N ILE A 61 2.35 -22.82 6.30
CA ILE A 61 2.91 -22.28 5.07
C ILE A 61 3.57 -20.94 5.38
N PHE A 62 4.72 -20.65 4.79
CA PHE A 62 5.42 -19.38 4.91
C PHE A 62 4.78 -18.33 4.01
N PRO A 63 4.16 -17.25 4.56
CA PRO A 63 3.73 -16.10 3.80
C PRO A 63 4.73 -14.97 3.88
N LEU A 64 5.01 -14.33 2.75
CA LEU A 64 5.71 -13.05 2.66
C LEU A 64 4.81 -12.07 1.91
N THR A 65 4.19 -11.14 2.64
CA THR A 65 3.43 -10.09 1.98
C THR A 65 4.35 -9.00 1.45
N PRO A 66 4.23 -8.60 0.18
CA PRO A 66 4.99 -7.48 -0.35
C PRO A 66 4.54 -6.15 0.25
N SER A 67 3.22 -5.95 0.43
CA SER A 67 2.65 -4.64 0.74
C SER A 67 1.55 -4.64 1.81
N GLY A 68 1.17 -5.79 2.38
CA GLY A 68 0.21 -5.85 3.48
C GLY A 68 0.76 -5.17 4.74
N SER A 69 0.41 -3.91 4.98
CA SER A 69 1.06 -3.03 5.94
C SER A 69 0.42 -2.99 7.33
N ALA A 70 -0.83 -3.44 7.48
CA ALA A 70 -1.48 -3.53 8.79
C ALA A 70 -0.72 -4.46 9.74
N VAL A 71 -0.67 -4.10 11.02
CA VAL A 71 0.06 -4.87 12.04
C VAL A 71 -0.36 -6.34 12.08
N PRO A 72 -1.65 -6.71 12.00
CA PRO A 72 -2.06 -8.10 12.05
C PRO A 72 -1.66 -8.95 10.84
N CYS A 73 -1.19 -8.35 9.72
CA CYS A 73 -0.69 -9.11 8.58
C CYS A 73 0.49 -10.02 8.93
N VAL A 74 1.25 -9.66 9.95
CA VAL A 74 2.43 -10.40 10.43
C VAL A 74 2.33 -10.72 11.92
N GLN A 75 1.12 -11.03 12.39
CA GLN A 75 0.89 -11.35 13.80
C GLN A 75 1.37 -12.74 14.23
N TYR A 76 1.61 -13.63 13.27
CA TYR A 76 2.08 -14.99 13.50
C TYR A 76 3.57 -15.12 13.21
N ASP A 77 4.25 -16.02 13.93
CA ASP A 77 5.72 -16.19 13.85
C ASP A 77 6.21 -16.64 12.47
N ASN A 78 5.34 -17.23 11.65
CA ASN A 78 5.66 -17.67 10.30
C ASN A 78 5.46 -16.57 9.24
N ALA A 79 4.86 -15.42 9.59
CA ALA A 79 4.47 -14.39 8.65
C ALA A 79 5.43 -13.21 8.62
N PHE A 80 5.79 -12.76 7.41
CA PHE A 80 6.74 -11.67 7.20
C PHE A 80 6.21 -10.69 6.16
N ARG A 81 6.75 -9.46 6.16
CA ARG A 81 6.45 -8.44 5.16
C ARG A 81 7.68 -7.71 4.67
N VAL A 82 7.59 -7.15 3.46
CA VAL A 82 8.63 -6.32 2.86
C VAL A 82 8.43 -4.85 3.24
N CYS A 83 7.21 -4.34 3.11
CA CYS A 83 6.87 -2.93 3.34
C CYS A 83 6.93 -2.50 4.82
N PHE A 84 6.81 -1.20 5.05
CA PHE A 84 6.63 -0.64 6.39
C PHE A 84 5.20 -0.84 6.93
N SER A 85 4.97 -0.50 8.20
CA SER A 85 3.65 -0.69 8.84
C SER A 85 2.77 0.56 8.81
N ASP A 86 1.44 0.38 8.90
CA ASP A 86 0.46 1.47 9.01
C ASP A 86 0.78 2.44 10.15
N PRO A 87 1.13 1.99 11.37
CA PRO A 87 1.57 2.91 12.41
C PRO A 87 2.73 3.82 12.00
N ASN A 88 3.72 3.26 11.29
CA ASN A 88 4.85 4.04 10.83
C ASN A 88 4.43 5.06 9.75
N GLN A 89 3.52 4.69 8.86
CA GLN A 89 3.00 5.60 7.83
C GLN A 89 2.27 6.79 8.45
N GLY A 90 1.34 6.54 9.38
CA GLY A 90 0.58 7.59 10.05
C GLY A 90 1.50 8.55 10.83
N ILE A 91 2.41 8.01 11.63
CA ILE A 91 3.37 8.79 12.42
C ILE A 91 4.29 9.60 11.50
N ALA A 92 4.93 8.98 10.52
CA ALA A 92 5.88 9.65 9.64
C ALA A 92 5.22 10.75 8.81
N SER A 93 3.97 10.54 8.35
CA SER A 93 3.21 11.55 7.62
C SER A 93 2.95 12.79 8.48
N ALA A 94 2.50 12.63 9.71
CA ALA A 94 2.28 13.76 10.63
C ALA A 94 3.60 14.48 10.95
N GLN A 95 4.67 13.73 11.22
CA GLN A 95 5.99 14.29 11.48
C GLN A 95 6.53 15.09 10.28
N TYR A 96 6.38 14.57 9.07
CA TYR A 96 6.81 15.27 7.87
C TYR A 96 6.02 16.57 7.66
N ILE A 97 4.69 16.52 7.78
CA ILE A 97 3.81 17.70 7.62
C ILE A 97 4.16 18.77 8.65
N GLY A 98 4.34 18.40 9.92
CA GLY A 98 4.67 19.33 11.00
C GLY A 98 6.09 19.90 10.88
N ALA A 99 7.10 19.04 10.72
CA ALA A 99 8.51 19.45 10.64
C ALA A 99 8.78 20.39 9.46
N ASN A 100 8.14 20.14 8.32
CA ASN A 100 8.28 20.95 7.11
C ASN A 100 7.25 22.09 7.01
N LYS A 101 6.35 22.22 7.98
CA LYS A 101 5.29 23.24 8.02
C LYS A 101 4.46 23.24 6.73
N VAL A 102 4.11 22.04 6.24
CA VAL A 102 3.36 21.89 5.00
C VAL A 102 1.96 22.45 5.15
N ALA A 103 1.33 22.19 6.31
CA ALA A 103 0.02 22.69 6.70
C ALA A 103 -0.10 22.70 8.23
N SER A 104 -0.95 23.59 8.76
CA SER A 104 -1.33 23.61 10.18
C SER A 104 -2.75 23.11 10.41
N LYS A 105 -3.61 23.21 9.39
CA LYS A 105 -5.00 22.74 9.39
C LYS A 105 -5.18 21.65 8.35
N VAL A 106 -5.43 20.44 8.81
CA VAL A 106 -5.52 19.24 7.97
C VAL A 106 -6.91 18.64 8.07
N ALA A 107 -7.53 18.36 6.93
CA ALA A 107 -8.67 17.44 6.88
C ALA A 107 -8.18 16.02 6.54
N VAL A 108 -8.90 15.03 7.03
CA VAL A 108 -8.64 13.61 6.70
C VAL A 108 -9.87 13.04 6.01
N ILE A 109 -9.68 12.34 4.90
CA ILE A 109 -10.73 11.53 4.25
C ILE A 109 -10.21 10.09 4.20
N TYR A 110 -10.93 9.17 4.86
CA TYR A 110 -10.45 7.81 5.06
C TYR A 110 -11.57 6.78 4.93
N ASP A 111 -11.21 5.54 4.58
CA ASP A 111 -12.13 4.41 4.57
C ASP A 111 -12.21 3.78 5.96
N SER A 112 -13.36 3.95 6.63
CA SER A 112 -13.59 3.38 7.96
C SER A 112 -13.89 1.88 7.95
N SER A 113 -14.13 1.31 6.78
CA SER A 113 -14.36 -0.14 6.61
C SER A 113 -13.07 -0.90 6.27
N ASP A 114 -11.97 -0.19 5.97
CA ASP A 114 -10.67 -0.80 5.68
C ASP A 114 -9.66 -0.61 6.82
N VAL A 115 -9.02 -1.70 7.22
CA VAL A 115 -8.06 -1.72 8.34
C VAL A 115 -6.78 -0.96 8.05
N TYR A 116 -6.33 -0.90 6.79
CA TYR A 116 -5.20 -0.10 6.34
C TYR A 116 -5.49 1.38 6.57
N SER A 117 -6.58 1.86 5.99
CA SER A 117 -6.98 3.26 6.00
C SER A 117 -7.24 3.78 7.42
N SER A 118 -8.05 3.03 8.19
CA SER A 118 -8.37 3.39 9.57
C SER A 118 -7.16 3.30 10.51
N GLY A 119 -6.28 2.31 10.31
CA GLY A 119 -5.06 2.13 11.10
C GLY A 119 -4.06 3.27 10.91
N ILE A 120 -3.86 3.73 9.68
CA ILE A 120 -3.01 4.90 9.40
C ILE A 120 -3.62 6.17 9.99
N TYR A 121 -4.93 6.39 9.78
CA TYR A 121 -5.61 7.56 10.32
C TYR A 121 -5.49 7.66 11.84
N GLU A 122 -5.70 6.55 12.56
CA GLU A 122 -5.57 6.52 14.04
C GLU A 122 -4.19 7.04 14.50
N LYS A 123 -3.12 6.58 13.86
CA LYS A 123 -1.75 6.96 14.24
C LYS A 123 -1.37 8.35 13.75
N PHE A 124 -1.86 8.75 12.59
CA PHE A 124 -1.74 10.12 12.11
C PHE A 124 -2.40 11.10 13.07
N ALA A 125 -3.63 10.82 13.50
CA ALA A 125 -4.37 11.69 14.41
C ALA A 125 -3.66 11.83 15.77
N ALA A 126 -3.20 10.72 16.34
CA ALA A 126 -2.47 10.74 17.62
C ALA A 126 -1.15 11.53 17.54
N GLU A 127 -0.40 11.40 16.44
CA GLU A 127 0.87 12.10 16.26
C GLU A 127 0.67 13.58 15.87
N SER A 128 -0.43 13.93 15.21
CA SER A 128 -0.77 15.30 14.82
C SER A 128 -0.76 16.27 15.99
N GLU A 129 -1.22 15.85 17.17
CA GLU A 129 -1.17 16.64 18.40
C GLU A 129 0.27 17.01 18.78
N ASN A 130 1.21 16.07 18.68
CA ASN A 130 2.62 16.28 18.98
C ASN A 130 3.30 17.22 17.96
N GLN A 131 2.79 17.25 16.75
CA GLN A 131 3.34 18.05 15.63
C GLN A 131 2.68 19.42 15.50
N GLY A 132 1.71 19.76 16.34
CA GLY A 132 0.98 21.04 16.27
C GLY A 132 0.09 21.15 15.03
N ILE A 133 -0.40 20.04 14.54
CA ILE A 133 -1.36 19.97 13.42
C ILE A 133 -2.77 19.90 14.01
N GLU A 134 -3.64 20.80 13.57
CA GLU A 134 -5.06 20.76 13.88
C GLU A 134 -5.80 19.94 12.84
N ILE A 135 -6.43 18.84 13.24
CA ILE A 135 -7.35 18.11 12.37
C ILE A 135 -8.70 18.80 12.41
N VAL A 136 -8.98 19.60 11.37
CA VAL A 136 -10.18 20.44 11.28
C VAL A 136 -11.41 19.68 10.78
N ALA A 137 -11.23 18.56 10.10
CA ALA A 137 -12.28 17.64 9.69
C ALA A 137 -11.71 16.22 9.57
N ALA A 138 -12.50 15.23 9.98
CA ALA A 138 -12.17 13.82 9.78
C ALA A 138 -13.41 13.11 9.22
N GLU A 139 -13.37 12.84 7.92
CA GLU A 139 -14.54 12.40 7.17
C GLU A 139 -14.34 10.98 6.67
N ALA A 140 -15.23 10.12 7.09
CA ALA A 140 -15.21 8.71 6.71
C ALA A 140 -16.04 8.45 5.44
N PHE A 141 -15.65 7.43 4.71
CA PHE A 141 -16.48 6.70 3.75
C PHE A 141 -16.36 5.19 4.04
N THR A 142 -17.06 4.37 3.27
CA THR A 142 -17.01 2.91 3.35
C THR A 142 -16.97 2.31 1.95
N ALA A 143 -16.70 1.02 1.85
CA ALA A 143 -16.72 0.27 0.59
C ALA A 143 -18.00 0.49 -0.25
N ASP A 144 -19.14 0.73 0.42
CA ASP A 144 -20.43 0.97 -0.24
C ASP A 144 -20.63 2.43 -0.71
N SER A 145 -19.73 3.36 -0.36
CA SER A 145 -19.88 4.82 -0.61
C SER A 145 -18.60 5.47 -1.15
N LYS A 146 -17.84 4.73 -1.97
CA LYS A 146 -16.50 5.11 -2.43
C LYS A 146 -16.44 5.73 -3.85
N THR A 147 -17.50 6.38 -4.29
CA THR A 147 -17.56 6.99 -5.63
C THR A 147 -17.88 8.48 -5.62
N ASP A 148 -18.56 8.98 -4.59
CA ASP A 148 -18.90 10.40 -4.42
C ASP A 148 -18.39 10.91 -3.08
N PHE A 149 -17.44 11.82 -3.12
CA PHE A 149 -16.76 12.42 -1.98
C PHE A 149 -17.10 13.91 -1.81
N SER A 150 -18.13 14.39 -2.53
CA SER A 150 -18.50 15.81 -2.54
C SER A 150 -18.84 16.36 -1.15
N VAL A 151 -19.50 15.53 -0.31
CA VAL A 151 -19.85 15.90 1.06
C VAL A 151 -18.60 16.02 1.94
N GLN A 152 -17.69 15.06 1.87
CA GLN A 152 -16.44 15.05 2.63
C GLN A 152 -15.55 16.23 2.22
N LEU A 153 -15.41 16.47 0.93
CA LEU A 153 -14.67 17.60 0.38
C LEU A 153 -15.27 18.96 0.76
N GLN A 154 -16.61 19.08 0.74
CA GLN A 154 -17.28 20.30 1.15
C GLN A 154 -17.02 20.62 2.64
N LYS A 155 -17.09 19.60 3.52
CA LYS A 155 -16.80 19.78 4.93
C LYS A 155 -15.33 20.16 5.17
N ALA A 156 -14.38 19.53 4.47
CA ALA A 156 -12.97 19.89 4.53
C ALA A 156 -12.75 21.36 4.11
N LYS A 157 -13.40 21.78 3.01
CA LYS A 157 -13.33 23.13 2.49
C LYS A 157 -13.93 24.15 3.47
N ASP A 158 -15.11 23.87 4.01
CA ASP A 158 -15.80 24.76 4.96
C ASP A 158 -15.04 24.89 6.29
N ALA A 159 -14.33 23.84 6.71
CA ALA A 159 -13.45 23.83 7.87
C ALA A 159 -12.12 24.59 7.63
N GLY A 160 -11.86 25.04 6.41
CA GLY A 160 -10.65 25.76 6.06
C GLY A 160 -9.39 24.89 6.06
N ALA A 161 -9.49 23.66 5.62
CA ALA A 161 -8.34 22.77 5.50
C ALA A 161 -7.33 23.30 4.48
N GLU A 162 -6.06 23.35 4.89
CA GLU A 162 -4.91 23.75 4.07
C GLU A 162 -4.31 22.54 3.33
N LEU A 163 -4.64 21.33 3.82
CA LEU A 163 -4.22 20.05 3.28
C LEU A 163 -5.29 19.01 3.57
N VAL A 164 -5.51 18.10 2.62
CA VAL A 164 -6.30 16.89 2.81
C VAL A 164 -5.36 15.68 2.85
N PHE A 165 -5.37 14.97 3.98
CA PHE A 165 -4.64 13.73 4.16
C PHE A 165 -5.51 12.55 3.71
N LEU A 166 -4.95 11.70 2.85
CA LEU A 166 -5.63 10.61 2.17
C LEU A 166 -4.94 9.26 2.45
N PRO A 167 -5.17 8.64 3.62
CA PRO A 167 -4.67 7.29 3.90
C PRO A 167 -5.57 6.24 3.22
N ILE A 168 -5.61 6.23 1.91
CA ILE A 168 -6.50 5.43 1.07
C ILE A 168 -5.77 4.92 -0.18
N TYR A 169 -6.44 4.15 -1.03
CA TYR A 169 -5.85 3.68 -2.28
C TYR A 169 -6.06 4.66 -3.43
N TYR A 170 -5.25 4.49 -4.48
CA TYR A 170 -5.14 5.42 -5.61
C TYR A 170 -6.43 5.58 -6.42
N THR A 171 -7.30 4.57 -6.47
CA THR A 171 -8.57 4.65 -7.21
C THR A 171 -9.49 5.71 -6.59
N GLU A 172 -9.76 5.62 -5.30
CA GLU A 172 -10.59 6.57 -4.57
C GLU A 172 -9.92 7.96 -4.53
N ALA A 173 -8.59 8.01 -4.37
CA ALA A 173 -7.84 9.26 -4.38
C ALA A 173 -7.98 10.00 -5.72
N SER A 174 -7.94 9.30 -6.85
CA SER A 174 -8.14 9.91 -8.18
C SER A 174 -9.51 10.56 -8.33
N LEU A 175 -10.55 9.94 -7.78
CA LEU A 175 -11.90 10.49 -7.74
C LEU A 175 -11.98 11.72 -6.82
N ILE A 176 -11.33 11.68 -5.65
CA ILE A 176 -11.28 12.81 -4.72
C ILE A 176 -10.60 14.01 -5.36
N LEU A 177 -9.44 13.82 -6.02
CA LEU A 177 -8.75 14.90 -6.70
C LEU A 177 -9.59 15.51 -7.83
N SER A 178 -10.25 14.66 -8.62
CA SER A 178 -11.14 15.09 -9.71
C SER A 178 -12.34 15.89 -9.20
N GLN A 179 -12.96 15.42 -8.11
CA GLN A 179 -14.10 16.12 -7.51
C GLN A 179 -13.68 17.41 -6.82
N ALA A 180 -12.54 17.44 -6.12
CA ALA A 180 -12.00 18.66 -5.52
C ALA A 180 -11.75 19.74 -6.57
N SER A 181 -11.15 19.38 -7.71
CA SER A 181 -10.96 20.27 -8.84
C SER A 181 -12.28 20.81 -9.38
N THR A 182 -13.27 19.95 -9.59
CA THR A 182 -14.62 20.32 -10.06
C THR A 182 -15.32 21.30 -9.09
N MET A 183 -15.12 21.12 -7.78
CA MET A 183 -15.67 21.97 -6.72
C MET A 183 -14.87 23.27 -6.51
N GLY A 184 -13.78 23.46 -7.23
CA GLY A 184 -12.88 24.60 -7.01
C GLY A 184 -12.32 24.60 -5.59
N PHE A 185 -11.97 23.44 -5.06
CA PHE A 185 -11.29 23.31 -3.78
C PHE A 185 -9.78 23.18 -4.03
N ASP A 186 -9.12 24.34 -4.06
CA ASP A 186 -7.67 24.44 -4.21
C ASP A 186 -7.00 24.24 -2.86
N THR A 187 -6.44 23.05 -2.65
CA THR A 187 -5.78 22.65 -1.41
C THR A 187 -4.64 21.67 -1.73
N LYS A 188 -3.76 21.43 -0.77
CA LYS A 188 -2.73 20.40 -0.89
C LYS A 188 -3.31 19.02 -0.60
N PHE A 189 -2.76 18.01 -1.23
CA PHE A 189 -3.06 16.61 -0.94
C PHE A 189 -1.81 15.87 -0.50
N PHE A 190 -1.96 15.01 0.50
CA PHE A 190 -0.90 14.16 1.00
C PHE A 190 -1.47 12.77 1.29
N GLY A 191 -0.80 11.72 0.84
CA GLY A 191 -1.21 10.36 1.08
C GLY A 191 -0.10 9.44 1.52
N CYS A 192 -0.41 8.16 1.54
CA CYS A 192 0.48 7.09 1.93
C CYS A 192 0.81 6.20 0.71
N ASP A 193 1.45 5.06 0.94
CA ASP A 193 1.86 4.14 -0.11
C ASP A 193 0.72 3.69 -1.02
N GLY A 194 -0.50 3.58 -0.48
CA GLY A 194 -1.69 3.24 -1.26
C GLY A 194 -2.01 4.17 -2.42
N LEU A 195 -1.43 5.38 -2.45
CA LEU A 195 -1.59 6.32 -3.56
C LEU A 195 -0.62 6.06 -4.73
N ASP A 196 0.41 5.25 -4.52
CA ASP A 196 1.35 4.94 -5.60
C ASP A 196 0.66 4.10 -6.69
N GLY A 197 0.72 4.57 -7.92
CA GLY A 197 -0.06 4.05 -9.05
C GLY A 197 -1.18 4.99 -9.53
N ILE A 198 -1.44 6.12 -8.82
CA ILE A 198 -2.50 7.06 -9.21
C ILE A 198 -2.35 7.59 -10.65
N LEU A 199 -1.12 7.73 -11.14
CA LEU A 199 -0.85 8.18 -12.50
C LEU A 199 -1.21 7.15 -13.57
N SER A 200 -1.45 5.89 -13.19
CA SER A 200 -1.84 4.80 -14.08
C SER A 200 -3.36 4.54 -14.08
N VAL A 201 -4.13 5.29 -13.30
CA VAL A 201 -5.60 5.13 -13.24
C VAL A 201 -6.20 5.50 -14.58
N GLU A 202 -7.00 4.59 -15.14
CA GLU A 202 -7.65 4.80 -16.43
C GLU A 202 -8.58 6.02 -16.40
N ASN A 203 -8.48 6.86 -17.44
CA ASN A 203 -9.26 8.10 -17.59
C ASN A 203 -9.03 9.18 -16.50
N PHE A 204 -8.02 9.03 -15.66
CA PHE A 204 -7.64 10.08 -14.70
C PHE A 204 -6.80 11.17 -15.39
N ASP A 205 -7.18 12.43 -15.18
CA ASP A 205 -6.36 13.58 -15.59
C ASP A 205 -5.16 13.72 -14.65
N THR A 206 -4.01 13.23 -15.06
CA THR A 206 -2.79 13.21 -14.25
C THR A 206 -2.28 14.61 -13.88
N THR A 207 -2.73 15.68 -14.56
CA THR A 207 -2.38 17.05 -14.18
C THR A 207 -2.96 17.43 -12.82
N LEU A 208 -4.02 16.76 -12.37
CA LEU A 208 -4.62 16.95 -11.05
C LEU A 208 -3.77 16.39 -9.91
N ALA A 209 -2.80 15.52 -10.24
CA ALA A 209 -1.84 15.02 -9.26
C ALA A 209 -0.59 15.91 -9.13
N GLU A 210 -0.52 17.04 -9.85
CA GLU A 210 0.60 17.96 -9.70
C GLU A 210 0.63 18.54 -8.28
N GLY A 211 1.77 18.38 -7.59
CA GLY A 211 1.93 18.78 -6.19
C GLY A 211 1.34 17.82 -5.15
N LEU A 212 0.75 16.70 -5.56
CA LEU A 212 0.39 15.62 -4.64
C LEU A 212 1.67 15.05 -4.01
N MET A 213 1.66 14.93 -2.70
CA MET A 213 2.74 14.29 -1.93
C MET A 213 2.27 12.93 -1.43
N LEU A 214 3.15 11.96 -1.41
CA LEU A 214 2.88 10.66 -0.81
C LEU A 214 4.10 10.09 -0.09
N LEU A 215 3.85 9.31 0.95
CA LEU A 215 4.86 8.50 1.62
C LEU A 215 4.95 7.17 0.89
N THR A 216 6.13 6.82 0.40
CA THR A 216 6.38 5.56 -0.30
C THR A 216 7.76 5.01 0.03
N PRO A 217 7.96 3.69 0.09
CA PRO A 217 9.29 3.09 0.27
C PRO A 217 10.13 3.11 -1.01
N PHE A 218 9.52 3.39 -2.17
CA PHE A 218 10.14 3.30 -3.48
C PHE A 218 9.89 4.57 -4.30
N ALA A 219 10.93 5.06 -4.96
CA ALA A 219 10.85 6.15 -5.91
C ALA A 219 11.50 5.73 -7.22
N ALA A 220 10.71 5.63 -8.29
CA ALA A 220 11.18 5.16 -9.59
C ALA A 220 12.24 6.07 -10.24
N ASP A 221 12.36 7.30 -9.79
CA ASP A 221 13.37 8.29 -10.24
C ASP A 221 14.62 8.33 -9.35
N ALA A 222 14.72 7.45 -8.34
CA ALA A 222 15.91 7.35 -7.50
C ALA A 222 17.18 7.07 -8.32
N GLN A 223 18.30 7.62 -7.86
CA GLN A 223 19.52 7.69 -8.67
C GLN A 223 20.51 6.57 -8.38
N ASP A 224 20.21 5.67 -7.47
CA ASP A 224 21.04 4.50 -7.22
C ASP A 224 20.94 3.47 -8.36
N ASP A 225 22.01 2.69 -8.54
CA ASP A 225 22.13 1.75 -9.66
C ASP A 225 21.13 0.59 -9.59
N LEU A 226 20.73 0.17 -8.36
CA LEU A 226 19.80 -0.93 -8.17
C LEU A 226 18.42 -0.53 -8.68
N THR A 227 17.92 0.63 -8.25
CA THR A 227 16.63 1.18 -8.69
C THR A 227 16.62 1.44 -10.20
N LYS A 228 17.67 2.08 -10.75
CA LYS A 228 17.76 2.32 -12.22
C LYS A 228 17.71 1.03 -13.02
N ASN A 229 18.42 0.00 -12.60
CA ASN A 229 18.41 -1.29 -13.28
C ASN A 229 17.06 -1.99 -13.22
N PHE A 230 16.40 -1.93 -12.04
CA PHE A 230 15.05 -2.47 -11.87
C PHE A 230 14.05 -1.75 -12.76
N VAL A 231 14.00 -0.42 -12.72
CA VAL A 231 13.09 0.41 -13.53
C VAL A 231 13.29 0.16 -15.01
N ALA A 232 14.55 0.17 -15.51
CA ALA A 232 14.83 -0.09 -16.91
C ALA A 232 14.41 -1.49 -17.36
N SER A 233 14.62 -2.50 -16.50
CA SER A 233 14.22 -3.88 -16.77
C SER A 233 12.71 -4.03 -16.81
N PHE A 234 12.01 -3.42 -15.85
CA PHE A 234 10.55 -3.42 -15.77
C PHE A 234 9.92 -2.73 -16.99
N GLN A 235 10.41 -1.53 -17.33
CA GLN A 235 9.94 -0.81 -18.52
C GLN A 235 10.17 -1.60 -19.80
N THR A 236 11.29 -2.32 -19.91
CA THR A 236 11.58 -3.18 -21.08
C THR A 236 10.58 -4.34 -21.16
N ALA A 237 10.19 -4.91 -20.02
CA ALA A 237 9.31 -6.08 -19.97
C ALA A 237 7.82 -5.72 -20.13
N TYR A 238 7.38 -4.61 -19.55
CA TYR A 238 5.96 -4.27 -19.41
C TYR A 238 5.55 -2.96 -20.12
N GLY A 239 6.50 -2.11 -20.53
CA GLY A 239 6.22 -0.86 -21.25
C GLY A 239 5.80 0.31 -20.36
N GLU A 240 5.87 0.16 -19.05
CA GLU A 240 5.42 1.15 -18.06
C GLU A 240 6.45 1.35 -16.95
N VAL A 241 6.33 2.44 -16.19
CA VAL A 241 7.15 2.70 -15.00
C VAL A 241 6.62 1.88 -13.84
N PRO A 242 7.47 1.14 -13.10
CA PRO A 242 7.02 0.39 -11.93
C PRO A 242 6.60 1.35 -10.81
N ASN A 243 5.55 0.97 -10.10
CA ASN A 243 5.18 1.56 -8.81
C ASN A 243 5.84 0.78 -7.65
N GLN A 244 5.59 1.21 -6.40
CA GLN A 244 6.13 0.54 -5.22
C GLN A 244 5.67 -0.90 -5.08
N PHE A 245 4.43 -1.24 -5.47
CA PHE A 245 3.92 -2.61 -5.36
C PHE A 245 4.72 -3.59 -6.24
N ALA A 246 5.12 -3.13 -7.43
CA ALA A 246 6.00 -3.90 -8.31
C ALA A 246 7.41 -4.06 -7.70
N ALA A 247 7.93 -3.02 -7.07
CA ALA A 247 9.25 -3.05 -6.43
C ALA A 247 9.24 -3.98 -5.20
N ASP A 248 8.25 -3.88 -4.33
CA ASP A 248 8.09 -4.73 -3.15
C ASP A 248 7.94 -6.21 -3.55
N ALA A 249 7.17 -6.50 -4.59
CA ALA A 249 7.02 -7.86 -5.11
C ALA A 249 8.32 -8.40 -5.70
N TYR A 250 9.09 -7.56 -6.40
CA TYR A 250 10.41 -7.91 -6.91
C TYR A 250 11.37 -8.24 -5.76
N ASP A 251 11.42 -7.39 -4.74
CA ASP A 251 12.25 -7.59 -3.56
C ASP A 251 11.85 -8.84 -2.78
N ALA A 252 10.55 -9.12 -2.67
CA ALA A 252 10.05 -10.32 -2.00
C ALA A 252 10.66 -11.61 -2.60
N ILE A 253 10.76 -11.71 -3.93
CA ILE A 253 11.38 -12.87 -4.59
C ILE A 253 12.87 -12.98 -4.24
N TYR A 254 13.59 -11.86 -4.19
CA TYR A 254 15.01 -11.87 -3.83
C TYR A 254 15.25 -12.15 -2.35
N ILE A 255 14.34 -11.73 -1.47
CA ILE A 255 14.37 -12.08 -0.04
C ILE A 255 14.16 -13.59 0.14
N ILE A 256 13.16 -14.18 -0.53
CA ILE A 256 12.92 -15.63 -0.52
C ILE A 256 14.15 -16.38 -1.04
N LYS A 257 14.71 -15.93 -2.19
CA LYS A 257 15.92 -16.51 -2.77
C LYS A 257 17.08 -16.48 -1.76
N ALA A 258 17.36 -15.33 -1.17
CA ALA A 258 18.46 -15.18 -0.21
C ALA A 258 18.26 -16.04 1.04
N ALA A 259 17.04 -16.16 1.54
CA ALA A 259 16.72 -17.02 2.69
C ALA A 259 16.98 -18.47 2.39
N ILE A 260 16.55 -18.98 1.24
CA ILE A 260 16.77 -20.37 0.81
C ILE A 260 18.26 -20.65 0.58
N GLU A 261 18.98 -19.78 -0.12
CA GLU A 261 20.40 -19.95 -0.43
C GLU A 261 21.30 -19.88 0.80
N THR A 262 20.90 -19.13 1.84
CA THR A 262 21.64 -19.09 3.10
C THR A 262 21.36 -20.29 4.01
N GLY A 263 20.45 -21.18 3.63
CA GLY A 263 20.07 -22.37 4.41
C GLY A 263 19.38 -22.03 5.75
N LYS A 264 18.81 -20.84 5.86
CA LYS A 264 18.06 -20.39 7.06
C LYS A 264 16.57 -20.71 6.99
N VAL A 265 16.14 -21.43 5.98
CA VAL A 265 14.82 -22.04 5.88
C VAL A 265 14.93 -23.50 6.32
N SER A 266 13.92 -24.03 7.02
CA SER A 266 13.99 -25.39 7.53
C SER A 266 14.11 -26.40 6.37
N ALA A 267 14.82 -27.50 6.63
CA ALA A 267 15.05 -28.54 5.64
C ALA A 267 13.77 -29.34 5.26
N ASP A 268 12.63 -28.97 5.83
CA ASP A 268 11.33 -29.63 5.65
C ASP A 268 10.44 -28.92 4.60
N MET A 269 11.00 -27.98 3.83
CA MET A 269 10.35 -27.37 2.66
C MET A 269 10.69 -28.09 1.38
#